data_ab8ab2e01aebe15166a31f18b439ae75
#
_entry.id   ab8ab2e01aebe15166a31f18b439ae75
#
_cell.length_a   1.000
_cell.length_b   1.000
_cell.length_c   1.000
_cell.angle_alpha   90.00
_cell.angle_beta   90.00
_cell.angle_gamma   90.00
#
_symmetry.space_group_name_H-M   'P 1'
#
loop_
_entity.id
_entity.type
_entity.pdbx_description
1 polymer ?
#
loop_
_entity_poly.entity_id
_entity_poly.type
_entity_poly.pdbx_seq_one_letter_code
_entity_poly.pdbx_strand_id
1 'polypeptide(L)'
;MLANGQKVSSHLTLSEYSKVNQVGVDLSVKKVEWIRRGGKILKDKTELNPERYIEVELTKDNEGRDIWTLAPGVYALTFNEGVSIPADHTGFIVSRSSIYRMGAHINSPIWDPGFTTGENEMGTTMVVHVPIELEQNARVGQFYMVSNEEVEDLYDGQFQGKTNY
;
A
#
# COMPACT_ATOMS: atom_id res chain seq x y z
N MET A 1 10.28 -19.36 -0.33
CA MET A 1 10.99 -19.01 0.92
C MET A 1 10.74 -17.53 1.20
N LEU A 2 10.57 -17.14 2.46
CA LEU A 2 10.39 -15.72 2.83
C LEU A 2 11.71 -14.96 2.65
N ALA A 3 11.70 -13.86 1.93
CA ALA A 3 12.88 -13.02 1.69
C ALA A 3 13.22 -12.19 2.94
N ASN A 4 14.51 -12.01 3.22
CA ASN A 4 14.94 -11.10 4.28
C ASN A 4 14.75 -9.63 3.86
N GLY A 5 14.80 -8.71 4.83
CA GLY A 5 14.55 -7.29 4.59
C GLY A 5 15.52 -6.64 3.60
N GLN A 6 16.79 -7.06 3.56
CA GLN A 6 17.79 -6.54 2.60
C GLN A 6 17.44 -6.96 1.16
N LYS A 7 17.01 -8.21 0.96
CA LYS A 7 16.54 -8.68 -0.36
C LYS A 7 15.30 -7.90 -0.78
N VAL A 8 14.32 -7.71 0.14
CA VAL A 8 13.10 -6.94 -0.15
C VAL A 8 13.45 -5.49 -0.50
N SER A 9 14.31 -4.84 0.29
CA SER A 9 14.68 -3.43 0.08
C SER A 9 15.36 -3.17 -1.26
N SER A 10 16.07 -4.14 -1.83
CA SER A 10 16.70 -4.01 -3.15
C SER A 10 15.69 -3.94 -4.31
N HIS A 11 14.43 -4.27 -4.07
CA HIS A 11 13.33 -4.19 -5.02
C HIS A 11 12.35 -3.04 -4.75
N LEU A 12 12.68 -2.16 -3.79
CA LEU A 12 11.88 -0.99 -3.45
C LEU A 12 12.64 0.31 -3.75
N THR A 13 11.89 1.31 -4.20
CA THR A 13 12.33 2.70 -4.09
C THR A 13 11.99 3.16 -2.68
N LEU A 14 13.02 3.28 -1.83
CA LEU A 14 12.86 3.63 -0.43
C LEU A 14 12.70 5.15 -0.24
N SER A 15 11.95 5.54 0.80
CA SER A 15 11.89 6.91 1.31
C SER A 15 12.76 7.06 2.57
N GLU A 16 12.94 8.30 3.04
CA GLU A 16 13.59 8.56 4.33
C GLU A 16 12.81 8.02 5.54
N TYR A 17 11.51 7.75 5.36
CA TYR A 17 10.61 7.22 6.38
C TYR A 17 10.55 5.69 6.42
N SER A 18 11.06 5.01 5.38
CA SER A 18 11.09 3.56 5.29
C SER A 18 11.94 2.93 6.39
N LYS A 19 11.61 1.71 6.79
CA LYS A 19 12.45 0.95 7.72
C LYS A 19 12.63 -0.48 7.25
N VAL A 20 13.87 -0.86 6.97
CA VAL A 20 14.22 -2.24 6.67
C VAL A 20 14.26 -3.05 7.97
N ASN A 21 13.46 -4.12 8.03
CA ASN A 21 13.39 -5.04 9.18
C ASN A 21 14.11 -6.36 8.85
N GLN A 22 14.09 -7.32 9.78
CA GLN A 22 14.63 -8.68 9.54
C GLN A 22 13.93 -9.34 8.35
N VAL A 23 12.61 -9.13 8.26
CA VAL A 23 11.76 -9.58 7.15
C VAL A 23 10.97 -8.39 6.65
N GLY A 24 11.14 -8.06 5.36
CA GLY A 24 10.38 -6.98 4.75
C GLY A 24 10.81 -5.56 5.13
N VAL A 25 10.02 -4.62 4.67
CA VAL A 25 10.24 -3.17 4.82
C VAL A 25 8.94 -2.51 5.27
N ASP A 26 9.02 -1.69 6.33
CA ASP A 26 7.89 -0.87 6.75
C ASP A 26 7.69 0.28 5.76
N LEU A 27 6.44 0.45 5.34
CA LEU A 27 5.98 1.47 4.39
C LEU A 27 5.31 2.63 5.12
N SER A 28 5.57 3.83 4.62
CA SER A 28 5.09 5.09 5.19
C SER A 28 4.03 5.76 4.33
N VAL A 29 2.99 6.33 4.95
CA VAL A 29 1.83 6.89 4.24
C VAL A 29 2.09 8.32 3.78
N LYS A 30 2.06 8.53 2.46
CA LYS A 30 2.18 9.83 1.82
C LYS A 30 0.85 10.56 1.70
N LYS A 31 -0.22 9.81 1.36
CA LYS A 31 -1.56 10.35 1.07
C LYS A 31 -2.64 9.38 1.52
N VAL A 32 -3.76 9.93 1.98
CA VAL A 32 -4.97 9.18 2.33
C VAL A 32 -6.16 9.75 1.58
N GLU A 33 -6.94 8.86 0.95
CA GLU A 33 -8.16 9.19 0.24
C GLU A 33 -9.31 8.29 0.72
N TRP A 34 -10.44 8.86 1.05
CA TRP A 34 -11.62 8.09 1.41
C TRP A 34 -12.22 7.46 0.14
N ILE A 35 -12.46 6.15 0.17
CA ILE A 35 -13.14 5.43 -0.91
C ILE A 35 -14.65 5.58 -0.70
N ARG A 36 -15.25 6.51 -1.41
CA ARG A 36 -16.67 6.83 -1.29
C ARG A 36 -17.56 6.00 -2.21
N ARG A 37 -17.05 5.67 -3.38
CA ARG A 37 -17.79 4.96 -4.43
C ARG A 37 -16.93 3.84 -5.00
N GLY A 38 -17.51 2.69 -5.23
CA GLY A 38 -16.82 1.56 -5.88
C GLY A 38 -16.87 1.65 -7.40
N GLY A 39 -17.36 0.61 -8.00
CA GLY A 39 -17.50 0.45 -9.44
C GLY A 39 -18.29 -0.79 -9.75
N LYS A 40 -18.05 -1.38 -10.91
CA LYS A 40 -18.66 -2.64 -11.34
C LYS A 40 -17.56 -3.61 -11.77
N ILE A 41 -17.66 -4.84 -11.31
CA ILE A 41 -16.87 -5.95 -11.84
C ILE A 41 -17.81 -6.75 -12.73
N LEU A 42 -17.53 -6.73 -14.01
CA LEU A 42 -18.26 -7.50 -15.03
C LEU A 42 -17.45 -8.74 -15.39
N LYS A 43 -18.06 -9.65 -16.12
CA LYS A 43 -17.41 -10.92 -16.51
C LYS A 43 -16.08 -10.73 -17.27
N ASP A 44 -16.00 -9.69 -18.09
CA ASP A 44 -14.92 -9.43 -19.03
C ASP A 44 -14.21 -8.08 -18.82
N LYS A 45 -14.69 -7.25 -17.88
CA LYS A 45 -14.07 -5.95 -17.60
C LYS A 45 -14.38 -5.43 -16.20
N THR A 46 -13.56 -4.50 -15.73
CA THR A 46 -13.78 -3.72 -14.51
C THR A 46 -14.01 -2.25 -14.87
N GLU A 47 -15.07 -1.68 -14.34
CA GLU A 47 -15.43 -0.26 -14.49
C GLU A 47 -15.34 0.42 -13.12
N LEU A 48 -14.26 1.14 -12.87
CA LEU A 48 -14.09 1.92 -11.65
C LEU A 48 -14.83 3.25 -11.75
N ASN A 49 -15.49 3.67 -10.65
CA ASN A 49 -16.11 4.99 -10.62
C ASN A 49 -15.00 6.07 -10.63
N PRO A 50 -15.02 7.03 -11.56
CA PRO A 50 -13.97 8.06 -11.65
C PRO A 50 -13.97 9.02 -10.42
N GLU A 51 -15.09 9.14 -9.71
CA GLU A 51 -15.23 9.97 -8.50
C GLU A 51 -15.15 9.14 -7.21
N ARG A 52 -14.43 8.00 -7.22
CA ARG A 52 -14.40 7.08 -6.08
C ARG A 52 -13.60 7.59 -4.89
N TYR A 53 -12.64 8.46 -5.13
CA TYR A 53 -11.73 8.98 -4.11
C TYR A 53 -12.07 10.40 -3.70
N ILE A 54 -12.00 10.67 -2.40
CA ILE A 54 -12.02 12.01 -1.82
C ILE A 54 -10.79 12.12 -0.93
N GLU A 55 -9.91 13.06 -1.23
CA GLU A 55 -8.73 13.33 -0.41
C GLU A 55 -9.15 13.71 1.01
N VAL A 56 -8.52 13.09 2.01
CA VAL A 56 -8.72 13.44 3.42
C VAL A 56 -7.78 14.59 3.76
N GLU A 57 -8.34 15.66 4.27
CA GLU A 57 -7.60 16.86 4.64
C GLU A 57 -6.68 16.60 5.83
N LEU A 58 -5.45 17.08 5.75
CA LEU A 58 -4.50 17.13 6.86
C LEU A 58 -4.84 18.30 7.79
N THR A 59 -4.81 18.04 9.09
CA THR A 59 -4.95 19.05 10.13
C THR A 59 -3.72 19.08 11.03
N LYS A 60 -3.47 20.18 11.71
CA LYS A 60 -2.42 20.24 12.72
C LYS A 60 -2.96 19.82 14.09
N ASP A 61 -2.24 18.94 14.77
CA ASP A 61 -2.52 18.65 16.16
C ASP A 61 -1.92 19.72 17.09
N ASN A 62 -2.06 19.54 18.41
CA ASN A 62 -1.56 20.48 19.41
C ASN A 62 -0.02 20.59 19.45
N GLU A 63 0.69 19.63 18.85
CA GLU A 63 2.15 19.60 18.74
C GLU A 63 2.65 20.07 17.36
N GLY A 64 1.73 20.48 16.48
CA GLY A 64 2.02 20.98 15.13
C GLY A 64 2.29 19.89 14.09
N ARG A 65 1.97 18.60 14.38
CA ARG A 65 2.12 17.48 13.46
C ARG A 65 0.98 17.47 12.44
N ASP A 66 1.27 17.03 11.23
CA ASP A 66 0.27 16.85 10.18
C ASP A 66 -0.47 15.52 10.39
N ILE A 67 -1.75 15.58 10.72
CA ILE A 67 -2.59 14.44 11.15
C ILE A 67 -3.82 14.30 10.24
N TRP A 68 -4.10 13.08 9.83
CA TRP A 68 -5.42 12.67 9.35
C TRP A 68 -6.25 12.11 10.49
N THR A 69 -7.46 12.64 10.69
CA THR A 69 -8.47 12.04 11.55
C THR A 69 -9.39 11.17 10.70
N LEU A 70 -9.33 9.86 10.91
CA LEU A 70 -10.04 8.88 10.09
C LEU A 70 -11.21 8.29 10.86
N ALA A 71 -12.43 8.54 10.40
CA ALA A 71 -13.65 7.87 10.86
C ALA A 71 -13.69 6.41 10.36
N PRO A 72 -14.56 5.55 10.91
CA PRO A 72 -14.80 4.22 10.33
C PRO A 72 -15.11 4.29 8.84
N GLY A 73 -14.38 3.51 8.03
CA GLY A 73 -14.51 3.55 6.58
C GLY A 73 -13.39 2.81 5.85
N VAL A 74 -13.41 2.92 4.53
CA VAL A 74 -12.39 2.33 3.65
C VAL A 74 -11.62 3.46 2.99
N TYR A 75 -10.30 3.38 3.09
CA TYR A 75 -9.39 4.41 2.60
C TYR A 75 -8.39 3.84 1.61
N ALA A 76 -8.10 4.56 0.54
CA ALA A 76 -6.95 4.33 -0.30
C ALA A 76 -5.73 5.01 0.33
N LEU A 77 -4.65 4.26 0.47
CA LEU A 77 -3.36 4.76 0.92
C LEU A 77 -2.41 4.83 -0.26
N THR A 78 -1.70 5.94 -0.41
CA THR A 78 -0.50 6.03 -1.23
C THR A 78 0.70 6.08 -0.29
N PHE A 79 1.68 5.21 -0.52
CA PHE A 79 2.92 5.18 0.25
C PHE A 79 3.96 6.14 -0.35
N ASN A 80 5.05 6.39 0.38
CA ASN A 80 6.20 7.11 -0.17
C ASN A 80 7.10 6.18 -1.01
N GLU A 81 6.91 4.87 -0.91
CA GLU A 81 7.75 3.84 -1.50
C GLU A 81 7.17 3.33 -2.83
N GLY A 82 8.05 2.98 -3.77
CA GLY A 82 7.73 2.28 -5.00
C GLY A 82 8.27 0.84 -4.99
N VAL A 83 7.85 0.00 -5.94
CA VAL A 83 8.25 -1.41 -6.01
C VAL A 83 8.49 -1.89 -7.44
N SER A 84 9.38 -2.88 -7.58
CA SER A 84 9.53 -3.69 -8.79
C SER A 84 9.69 -5.16 -8.38
N ILE A 85 8.69 -5.98 -8.72
CA ILE A 85 8.63 -7.39 -8.33
C ILE A 85 9.41 -8.23 -9.34
N PRO A 86 10.45 -8.99 -8.92
CA PRO A 86 11.19 -9.86 -9.82
C PRO A 86 10.37 -11.12 -10.19
N ALA A 87 10.75 -11.79 -11.27
CA ALA A 87 10.05 -12.96 -11.82
C ALA A 87 9.96 -14.15 -10.85
N ASP A 88 10.91 -14.25 -9.92
CA ASP A 88 11.03 -15.34 -8.94
C ASP A 88 10.42 -15.01 -7.56
N HIS A 89 9.66 -13.91 -7.44
CA HIS A 89 9.03 -13.50 -6.18
C HIS A 89 7.61 -12.98 -6.38
N THR A 90 6.85 -13.09 -5.31
CA THR A 90 5.50 -12.50 -5.14
C THR A 90 5.51 -11.59 -3.92
N GLY A 91 4.94 -10.39 -4.04
CA GLY A 91 4.90 -9.40 -2.98
C GLY A 91 3.58 -9.36 -2.22
N PHE A 92 3.64 -8.94 -0.95
CA PHE A 92 2.48 -8.79 -0.07
C PHE A 92 2.68 -7.58 0.87
N ILE A 93 1.57 -6.92 1.22
CA ILE A 93 1.57 -5.92 2.30
C ILE A 93 0.68 -6.44 3.42
N VAL A 94 1.17 -6.36 4.64
CA VAL A 94 0.41 -6.65 5.86
C VAL A 94 0.40 -5.45 6.78
N SER A 95 -0.60 -5.37 7.66
CA SER A 95 -0.66 -4.35 8.70
C SER A 95 0.51 -4.47 9.66
N ARG A 96 1.11 -3.35 10.04
CA ARG A 96 1.93 -3.34 11.25
C ARG A 96 1.06 -3.61 12.48
N SER A 97 1.65 -4.22 13.49
CA SER A 97 0.94 -4.60 14.72
C SER A 97 0.26 -3.41 15.43
N SER A 98 0.82 -2.20 15.32
CA SER A 98 0.23 -0.98 15.88
C SER A 98 -1.12 -0.66 15.22
N ILE A 99 -1.20 -0.69 13.89
CA ILE A 99 -2.44 -0.43 13.14
C ILE A 99 -3.51 -1.47 13.47
N TYR A 100 -3.11 -2.76 13.48
CA TYR A 100 -4.01 -3.84 13.85
C TYR A 100 -4.61 -3.66 15.28
N ARG A 101 -3.78 -3.27 16.26
CA ARG A 101 -4.21 -3.03 17.65
C ARG A 101 -5.08 -1.79 17.81
N MET A 102 -5.01 -0.83 16.89
CA MET A 102 -5.87 0.37 16.86
C MET A 102 -7.23 0.12 16.20
N GLY A 103 -7.52 -1.09 15.73
CA GLY A 103 -8.79 -1.42 15.08
C GLY A 103 -8.86 -0.98 13.61
N ALA A 104 -7.72 -0.98 12.93
CA ALA A 104 -7.64 -0.82 11.48
C ALA A 104 -6.78 -1.92 10.86
N HIS A 105 -6.93 -2.18 9.57
CA HIS A 105 -6.09 -3.13 8.87
C HIS A 105 -5.90 -2.76 7.41
N ILE A 106 -4.74 -3.11 6.88
CA ILE A 106 -4.43 -3.01 5.46
C ILE A 106 -5.01 -4.23 4.74
N ASN A 107 -5.64 -3.98 3.62
CA ASN A 107 -6.17 -4.98 2.72
C ASN A 107 -5.47 -4.83 1.36
N SER A 108 -4.49 -5.68 1.10
CA SER A 108 -3.68 -5.63 -0.10
C SER A 108 -3.94 -6.84 -1.00
N PRO A 109 -4.02 -6.66 -2.32
CA PRO A 109 -3.95 -7.77 -3.25
C PRO A 109 -2.55 -8.39 -3.25
N ILE A 110 -2.39 -9.48 -3.97
CA ILE A 110 -1.10 -10.04 -4.34
C ILE A 110 -0.40 -9.05 -5.30
N TRP A 111 0.88 -8.87 -5.12
CA TRP A 111 1.75 -8.13 -6.03
C TRP A 111 2.49 -9.14 -6.90
N ASP A 112 2.01 -9.28 -8.13
CA ASP A 112 2.44 -10.34 -9.04
C ASP A 112 3.88 -10.17 -9.54
N PRO A 113 4.57 -11.28 -9.89
CA PRO A 113 5.86 -11.23 -10.59
C PRO A 113 5.80 -10.35 -11.83
N GLY A 114 6.77 -9.46 -11.97
CA GLY A 114 6.86 -8.49 -13.07
C GLY A 114 6.07 -7.19 -12.85
N PHE A 115 5.24 -7.08 -11.82
CA PHE A 115 4.60 -5.81 -11.49
C PHE A 115 5.64 -4.77 -11.06
N THR A 116 5.48 -3.55 -11.57
CA THR A 116 6.27 -2.39 -11.13
C THR A 116 5.40 -1.15 -11.01
N THR A 117 5.71 -0.29 -10.04
CA THR A 117 5.13 1.06 -9.97
C THR A 117 5.82 2.04 -10.91
N GLY A 118 6.97 1.66 -11.51
CA GLY A 118 7.79 2.58 -12.30
C GLY A 118 8.30 3.73 -11.44
N GLU A 119 8.02 4.95 -11.86
CA GLU A 119 8.35 6.17 -11.10
C GLU A 119 7.27 6.55 -10.07
N ASN A 120 6.17 5.80 -10.02
CA ASN A 120 5.08 6.04 -9.08
C ASN A 120 5.27 5.30 -7.76
N GLU A 121 4.45 5.66 -6.79
CA GLU A 121 4.45 5.05 -5.47
C GLU A 121 3.50 3.84 -5.41
N MET A 122 3.71 2.97 -4.41
CA MET A 122 2.79 1.89 -4.08
C MET A 122 1.49 2.43 -3.49
N GLY A 123 0.38 1.74 -3.78
CA GLY A 123 -0.92 2.02 -3.18
C GLY A 123 -1.61 0.77 -2.68
N THR A 124 -2.47 0.93 -1.69
CA THR A 124 -3.30 -0.15 -1.14
C THR A 124 -4.56 0.42 -0.49
N THR A 125 -5.38 -0.44 0.10
CA THR A 125 -6.52 -0.01 0.90
C THR A 125 -6.32 -0.30 2.38
N MET A 126 -6.93 0.53 3.23
CA MET A 126 -7.00 0.34 4.67
C MET A 126 -8.46 0.42 5.10
N VAL A 127 -8.89 -0.54 5.91
CA VAL A 127 -10.20 -0.51 6.57
C VAL A 127 -10.01 -0.03 8.00
N VAL A 128 -10.77 0.99 8.38
CA VAL A 128 -10.80 1.59 9.72
C VAL A 128 -12.11 1.22 10.38
N HIS A 129 -12.08 0.50 11.51
CA HIS A 129 -13.28 0.05 12.22
C HIS A 129 -13.69 0.99 13.34
N VAL A 130 -12.72 1.67 13.96
CA VAL A 130 -12.94 2.67 15.00
C VAL A 130 -12.13 3.93 14.65
N PRO A 131 -12.57 5.14 15.07
CA PRO A 131 -11.82 6.36 14.74
C PRO A 131 -10.36 6.28 15.17
N ILE A 132 -9.45 6.66 14.27
CA ILE A 132 -8.00 6.74 14.55
C ILE A 132 -7.43 8.06 14.06
N GLU A 133 -6.31 8.45 14.63
CA GLU A 133 -5.47 9.54 14.13
C GLU A 133 -4.19 8.95 13.52
N LEU A 134 -3.80 9.44 12.38
CA LEU A 134 -2.64 8.97 11.62
C LEU A 134 -1.79 10.17 11.19
N GLU A 135 -0.56 10.22 11.66
CA GLU A 135 0.41 11.24 11.24
C GLU A 135 0.89 10.97 9.80
N GLN A 136 1.06 12.02 9.01
CA GLN A 136 1.66 11.91 7.69
C GLN A 136 3.06 11.30 7.79
N ASN A 137 3.41 10.42 6.86
CA ASN A 137 4.64 9.64 6.83
C ASN A 137 4.78 8.60 7.95
N ALA A 138 3.74 8.38 8.77
CA ALA A 138 3.76 7.26 9.73
C ALA A 138 3.80 5.92 8.99
N ARG A 139 4.52 4.95 9.58
CA ARG A 139 4.62 3.58 9.03
C ARG A 139 3.43 2.75 9.48
N VAL A 140 2.66 2.25 8.53
CA VAL A 140 1.40 1.52 8.79
C VAL A 140 1.39 0.10 8.24
N GLY A 141 2.11 -0.18 7.18
CA GLY A 141 2.22 -1.46 6.52
C GLY A 141 3.64 -2.00 6.50
N GLN A 142 3.76 -3.30 6.30
CA GLN A 142 5.03 -3.96 6.04
C GLN A 142 4.93 -4.71 4.72
N PHE A 143 5.79 -4.39 3.78
CA PHE A 143 5.93 -5.11 2.53
C PHE A 143 6.94 -6.25 2.70
N TYR A 144 6.58 -7.45 2.23
CA TYR A 144 7.45 -8.60 2.21
C TYR A 144 7.29 -9.38 0.91
N MET A 145 8.26 -10.22 0.58
CA MET A 145 8.23 -11.07 -0.60
C MET A 145 8.46 -12.53 -0.25
N VAL A 146 7.82 -13.40 -1.02
CA VAL A 146 7.99 -14.85 -0.96
C VAL A 146 8.52 -15.32 -2.30
N SER A 147 9.58 -16.14 -2.31
CA SER A 147 10.05 -16.76 -3.55
C SER A 147 9.02 -17.75 -4.08
N ASN A 148 8.84 -17.73 -5.39
CA ASN A 148 8.05 -18.69 -6.16
C ASN A 148 8.95 -19.34 -7.22
N GLU A 149 8.42 -20.34 -7.93
CA GLU A 149 9.05 -20.77 -9.18
C GLU A 149 9.03 -19.59 -10.16
N GLU A 150 10.12 -19.41 -10.90
CA GLU A 150 10.20 -18.35 -11.90
C GLU A 150 9.11 -18.52 -12.94
N VAL A 151 8.38 -17.43 -13.22
CA VAL A 151 7.30 -17.42 -14.19
C VAL A 151 7.76 -16.79 -15.49
N GLU A 152 7.36 -17.39 -16.61
CA GLU A 152 7.67 -16.88 -17.96
C GLU A 152 6.77 -15.72 -18.35
N ASP A 153 5.47 -15.80 -17.99
CA ASP A 153 4.47 -14.76 -18.26
C ASP A 153 4.43 -13.76 -17.09
N LEU A 154 5.12 -12.65 -17.24
CA LEU A 154 5.14 -11.58 -16.24
C LEU A 154 3.86 -10.74 -16.32
N TYR A 155 3.52 -10.09 -15.18
CA TYR A 155 2.35 -9.22 -15.11
C TYR A 155 2.39 -8.11 -16.16
N ASP A 156 1.33 -8.07 -17.00
CA ASP A 156 1.09 -7.05 -18.04
C ASP A 156 -0.38 -6.55 -17.97
N GLY A 157 -0.92 -6.42 -16.76
CA GLY A 157 -2.29 -6.01 -16.54
C GLY A 157 -2.51 -4.50 -16.58
N GLN A 158 -3.77 -4.09 -16.56
CA GLN A 158 -4.19 -2.68 -16.63
C GLN A 158 -3.64 -1.78 -15.51
N PHE A 159 -3.11 -2.35 -14.42
CA PHE A 159 -2.56 -1.61 -13.28
C PHE A 159 -1.03 -1.51 -13.30
N GLN A 160 -0.37 -2.00 -14.35
CA GLN A 160 1.09 -1.86 -14.50
C GLN A 160 1.50 -0.38 -14.48
N GLY A 161 2.44 -0.03 -13.61
CA GLY A 161 2.92 1.35 -13.43
C GLY A 161 1.95 2.28 -12.70
N LYS A 162 0.89 1.76 -12.06
CA LYS A 162 -0.14 2.57 -11.40
C LYS A 162 -0.15 2.36 -9.89
N THR A 163 -0.57 3.40 -9.16
CA THR A 163 -0.67 3.40 -7.69
C THR A 163 -2.04 2.87 -7.21
N ASN A 164 -3.14 3.54 -7.52
CA ASN A 164 -4.48 3.28 -6.99
C ASN A 164 -5.61 3.52 -8.03
N TYR A 165 -5.51 3.01 -9.23
CA TYR A 165 -6.54 3.32 -10.25
C TYR A 165 -7.16 2.12 -10.87
#